data_df317cf46daabf3c76eb9b878c296a72
#
_entry.id   df317cf46daabf3c76eb9b878c296a72
#
_cell.length_a   1.000
_cell.length_b   1.000
_cell.length_c   1.000
_cell.angle_alpha   90.00
_cell.angle_beta   90.00
_cell.angle_gamma   90.00
#
_symmetry.space_group_name_H-M   'P 1'
#
loop_
_entity.id
_entity.type
_entity.pdbx_description
1 polymer ?
#
loop_
_entity_poly.entity_id
_entity_poly.type
_entity_poly.pdbx_seq_one_letter_code
_entity_poly.pdbx_strand_id
1 'polypeptide(L)'
;MTKKYLMSARAKLSRRRAIQAMGSLIGTAAFGCGVSSSGSGDGSSSSGSGGSSTGYDAPTTGGSGDGSSSSGATPTTSGGSSDGSSSGGDGSTSTTGTTGDETTGSPVDDCATQSSLTPEQLLAGIDHIVVLMMENRSFDHYFGSLEVVEGQVINGLTGDETNLNLDLMPVSVFVTEDFEPADPPHEWDSCHSSFNLGENNGFVFENEKKHPGFGAQVMGYHIREHLPVLYGLADNYTLCQRWHASVMGPTWPNRYYMHACSSGGGKTNFPNPFLKTLWHRCDEAGITSRIYFGDVPWVTGAFPLIPTVWSKLADDYNGFSFNSLSNPNTLQRFFDDCDAGNLPNFTVIDPGFTSNDDHPSHNIQLGQILIGTIYKSLAQSPVWNKTLFIITYDEHGGFYDHVPPPKTIDGEPEFEQMGFRVPAIVIGPTVRRGCASDVQFEHCSIGATLMRRFGIAPLNQRMAEAADVSSCINPDYIDDPQPPPPVPLVHASVSTILAQVGRTTSQEELFLAAGVTLDEAFRKQVQADTLRLLVRAQKLGVAHLRP
;
A
#
# COMPACT_ATOMS: atom_id res chain seq x y z
N MET A 1 -5.82 -22.39 -32.37
CA MET A 1 -4.94 -21.93 -31.28
C MET A 1 -3.81 -20.99 -31.72
N THR A 2 -3.37 -20.98 -32.96
CA THR A 2 -2.16 -20.23 -33.41
C THR A 2 -2.35 -18.72 -33.59
N LYS A 3 -3.55 -18.23 -33.87
CA LYS A 3 -3.79 -16.81 -34.19
C LYS A 3 -3.89 -15.93 -32.93
N LYS A 4 -4.40 -16.44 -31.82
CA LYS A 4 -4.51 -15.73 -30.52
C LYS A 4 -3.14 -15.59 -29.84
N TYR A 5 -2.28 -16.57 -29.96
CA TYR A 5 -0.91 -16.54 -29.43
C TYR A 5 -0.02 -15.54 -30.17
N LEU A 6 -0.18 -15.42 -31.48
CA LEU A 6 0.55 -14.43 -32.31
C LEU A 6 0.10 -12.99 -32.05
N MET A 7 -1.18 -12.75 -31.70
CA MET A 7 -1.67 -11.43 -31.34
C MET A 7 -1.18 -11.00 -29.94
N SER A 8 -1.13 -11.90 -28.96
CA SER A 8 -0.56 -11.64 -27.63
C SER A 8 0.95 -11.35 -27.70
N ALA A 9 1.71 -12.12 -28.47
CA ALA A 9 3.14 -11.88 -28.66
C ALA A 9 3.42 -10.56 -29.40
N ARG A 10 2.58 -10.19 -30.39
CA ARG A 10 2.70 -8.90 -31.09
C ARG A 10 2.32 -7.71 -30.20
N ALA A 11 1.34 -7.86 -29.31
CA ALA A 11 0.98 -6.82 -28.34
C ALA A 11 2.09 -6.61 -27.29
N LYS A 12 2.69 -7.70 -26.78
CA LYS A 12 3.84 -7.62 -25.86
C LYS A 12 5.07 -6.99 -26.54
N LEU A 13 5.36 -7.34 -27.80
CA LEU A 13 6.45 -6.72 -28.56
C LEU A 13 6.21 -5.22 -28.85
N SER A 14 4.97 -4.82 -29.10
CA SER A 14 4.59 -3.42 -29.30
C SER A 14 4.74 -2.60 -28.01
N ARG A 15 4.32 -3.14 -26.87
CA ARG A 15 4.49 -2.51 -25.55
C ARG A 15 5.98 -2.36 -25.18
N ARG A 16 6.78 -3.40 -25.33
CA ARG A 16 8.24 -3.34 -25.09
C ARG A 16 8.92 -2.26 -25.93
N ARG A 17 8.56 -2.12 -27.20
CA ARG A 17 9.10 -1.07 -28.08
C ARG A 17 8.65 0.33 -27.68
N ALA A 18 7.39 0.49 -27.22
CA ALA A 18 6.87 1.79 -26.74
C ALA A 18 7.57 2.21 -25.46
N ILE A 19 7.76 1.30 -24.51
CA ILE A 19 8.46 1.56 -23.24
C ILE A 19 9.94 1.89 -23.50
N GLN A 20 10.62 1.14 -24.37
CA GLN A 20 12.01 1.43 -24.77
C GLN A 20 12.14 2.76 -25.52
N ALA A 21 11.16 3.13 -26.34
CA ALA A 21 11.15 4.43 -27.03
C ALA A 21 10.98 5.59 -26.04
N MET A 22 10.15 5.42 -25.00
CA MET A 22 10.03 6.41 -23.92
C MET A 22 11.32 6.53 -23.10
N GLY A 23 11.94 5.42 -22.74
CA GLY A 23 13.24 5.42 -22.03
C GLY A 23 14.33 6.11 -22.85
N SER A 24 14.36 5.92 -24.18
CA SER A 24 15.32 6.58 -25.07
C SER A 24 15.04 8.08 -25.25
N LEU A 25 13.75 8.49 -25.21
CA LEU A 25 13.37 9.92 -25.25
C LEU A 25 13.81 10.66 -23.99
N ILE A 26 13.75 10.02 -22.83
CA ILE A 26 14.22 10.58 -21.57
C ILE A 26 15.73 10.79 -21.62
N GLY A 27 16.48 9.83 -22.14
CA GLY A 27 17.94 9.93 -22.31
C GLY A 27 18.37 11.07 -23.25
N THR A 28 17.60 11.37 -24.30
CA THR A 28 17.91 12.45 -25.26
C THR A 28 17.49 13.83 -24.76
N ALA A 29 16.42 13.95 -23.94
CA ALA A 29 16.01 15.24 -23.36
C ALA A 29 17.01 15.78 -22.32
N ALA A 30 17.76 14.90 -21.63
CA ALA A 30 18.77 15.29 -20.66
C ALA A 30 20.06 15.84 -21.29
N PHE A 31 20.34 15.52 -22.55
CA PHE A 31 21.51 16.02 -23.26
C PHE A 31 21.29 17.37 -23.97
N GLY A 32 20.05 17.94 -23.96
CA GLY A 32 19.69 19.18 -24.66
C GLY A 32 19.93 20.49 -23.89
N CYS A 33 20.32 20.46 -22.62
CA CYS A 33 20.66 21.67 -21.84
C CYS A 33 22.17 21.87 -21.70
N GLY A 34 22.84 21.99 -22.83
CA GLY A 34 24.22 22.45 -22.90
C GLY A 34 24.26 23.97 -23.07
N VAL A 35 24.85 24.63 -22.11
CA VAL A 35 25.13 26.07 -22.03
C VAL A 35 25.85 26.55 -23.29
N SER A 36 25.31 27.56 -23.97
CA SER A 36 26.11 28.44 -24.82
C SER A 36 25.85 29.88 -24.42
N SER A 37 26.88 30.45 -23.80
CA SER A 37 27.05 31.86 -23.55
C SER A 37 27.55 32.56 -24.82
N SER A 38 27.10 33.80 -24.95
CA SER A 38 27.67 34.95 -25.66
C SER A 38 27.18 35.26 -27.07
N GLY A 39 26.77 36.52 -27.19
CA GLY A 39 26.80 37.25 -28.43
C GLY A 39 25.63 38.22 -28.66
N SER A 40 25.85 39.46 -28.23
CA SER A 40 25.13 40.69 -28.53
C SER A 40 24.74 40.89 -30.01
N GLY A 41 23.58 41.52 -30.27
CA GLY A 41 23.27 42.11 -31.57
C GLY A 41 21.84 42.66 -31.67
N ASP A 42 21.74 43.96 -31.74
CA ASP A 42 20.61 44.84 -31.89
C ASP A 42 19.73 44.58 -33.12
N GLY A 43 18.44 45.04 -33.06
CA GLY A 43 17.68 45.37 -34.26
C GLY A 43 16.15 45.27 -34.18
N SER A 44 15.53 46.28 -33.65
CA SER A 44 14.33 47.09 -34.04
C SER A 44 13.17 46.50 -34.84
N SER A 45 11.98 46.82 -34.33
CA SER A 45 10.74 47.36 -34.99
C SER A 45 9.94 46.38 -35.86
N SER A 46 8.63 46.28 -35.81
CA SER A 46 7.52 47.19 -35.68
C SER A 46 6.17 46.46 -35.87
N SER A 47 5.18 46.88 -35.12
CA SER A 47 3.79 47.24 -35.45
C SER A 47 2.85 46.30 -36.21
N GLY A 48 1.62 46.20 -35.66
CA GLY A 48 0.37 46.12 -36.39
C GLY A 48 -0.69 45.20 -35.74
N SER A 49 -1.52 45.66 -34.90
CA SER A 49 -2.91 46.12 -34.89
C SER A 49 -3.97 45.20 -35.49
N GLY A 50 -5.06 45.04 -34.74
CA GLY A 50 -6.44 44.81 -35.18
C GLY A 50 -7.00 43.47 -34.76
N GLY A 51 -7.89 43.31 -33.87
CA GLY A 51 -9.19 43.90 -33.66
C GLY A 51 -10.29 42.99 -34.21
N SER A 52 -11.08 42.37 -33.36
CA SER A 52 -12.54 42.54 -33.38
C SER A 52 -13.27 41.45 -32.60
N SER A 53 -14.07 41.89 -31.69
CA SER A 53 -15.10 41.25 -30.91
C SER A 53 -16.27 40.75 -31.74
N THR A 54 -16.91 39.64 -31.37
CA THR A 54 -18.38 39.51 -31.41
C THR A 54 -18.84 38.54 -30.35
N GLY A 55 -19.62 39.07 -29.40
CA GLY A 55 -20.41 38.28 -28.47
C GLY A 55 -21.70 37.80 -29.13
N TYR A 56 -22.29 36.79 -28.56
CA TYR A 56 -23.73 36.53 -28.67
C TYR A 56 -24.28 36.05 -27.33
N ASP A 57 -25.39 36.68 -26.98
CA ASP A 57 -26.20 36.58 -25.78
C ASP A 57 -26.98 35.25 -25.67
N ALA A 58 -27.33 34.95 -24.44
CA ALA A 58 -28.32 33.96 -24.04
C ALA A 58 -29.76 34.44 -24.31
N PRO A 59 -30.74 33.54 -24.27
CA PRO A 59 -32.04 33.92 -23.72
C PRO A 59 -32.50 33.02 -22.57
N THR A 60 -32.94 33.71 -21.55
CA THR A 60 -33.80 33.29 -20.46
C THR A 60 -35.25 33.13 -20.87
N THR A 61 -35.95 32.11 -20.37
CA THR A 61 -37.38 32.07 -20.00
C THR A 61 -37.54 30.83 -19.10
N GLY A 62 -38.07 30.82 -17.89
CA GLY A 62 -39.19 31.51 -17.32
C GLY A 62 -40.45 30.61 -17.35
N GLY A 63 -40.85 30.04 -16.18
CA GLY A 63 -42.11 29.32 -16.07
C GLY A 63 -42.29 28.55 -14.80
N SER A 64 -42.97 29.17 -13.87
CA SER A 64 -43.49 28.75 -12.56
C SER A 64 -44.66 27.74 -12.65
N GLY A 65 -44.90 27.06 -11.54
CA GLY A 65 -46.19 26.38 -11.24
C GLY A 65 -46.11 25.36 -10.13
N ASP A 66 -46.42 25.75 -8.90
CA ASP A 66 -47.37 25.27 -7.88
C ASP A 66 -47.74 23.76 -7.95
N GLY A 67 -47.88 23.00 -6.88
CA GLY A 67 -48.35 23.20 -5.54
C GLY A 67 -48.82 21.88 -4.93
N SER A 68 -48.92 21.89 -3.61
CA SER A 68 -49.76 21.11 -2.68
C SER A 68 -49.27 19.71 -2.25
N SER A 69 -48.80 19.58 -1.03
CA SER A 69 -49.40 19.29 0.32
C SER A 69 -50.34 18.08 0.43
N SER A 70 -49.97 17.12 1.30
CA SER A 70 -50.77 16.48 2.38
C SER A 70 -49.93 15.38 3.05
N SER A 71 -49.51 15.50 4.30
CA SER A 71 -50.18 15.31 5.59
C SER A 71 -50.56 13.86 5.93
N GLY A 72 -50.05 13.38 7.05
CA GLY A 72 -50.70 12.44 7.99
C GLY A 72 -49.98 11.09 8.09
N ALA A 73 -49.61 10.60 9.16
CA ALA A 73 -49.95 10.56 10.56
C ALA A 73 -49.20 9.36 11.18
N THR A 74 -48.60 9.59 12.32
CA THR A 74 -48.19 8.54 13.28
C THR A 74 -49.38 7.78 13.87
N PRO A 75 -49.15 6.58 14.41
CA PRO A 75 -49.62 6.34 15.78
C PRO A 75 -48.57 5.75 16.73
N THR A 76 -48.52 6.34 17.88
CA THR A 76 -48.02 5.87 19.18
C THR A 76 -48.95 4.83 19.79
N THR A 77 -48.41 3.89 20.57
CA THR A 77 -48.90 3.38 21.90
C THR A 77 -47.86 2.41 22.44
N SER A 78 -47.25 2.72 23.57
CA SER A 78 -47.55 2.36 24.96
C SER A 78 -47.42 0.85 25.21
N GLY A 79 -46.60 0.31 26.08
CA GLY A 79 -46.25 0.60 27.44
C GLY A 79 -46.24 -0.74 28.17
N GLY A 80 -45.40 -0.95 29.15
CA GLY A 80 -45.45 -2.14 30.00
C GLY A 80 -44.19 -2.38 30.80
N SER A 81 -44.14 -1.76 31.96
CA SER A 81 -43.18 -2.04 33.04
C SER A 81 -43.55 -3.33 33.75
N SER A 82 -42.58 -4.08 34.25
CA SER A 82 -42.73 -4.76 35.55
C SER A 82 -41.38 -5.07 36.17
N ASP A 83 -41.25 -4.59 37.39
CA ASP A 83 -40.20 -4.78 38.39
C ASP A 83 -40.08 -6.24 38.86
N GLY A 84 -38.93 -6.56 39.44
CA GLY A 84 -38.74 -7.81 40.18
C GLY A 84 -37.37 -7.97 40.83
N SER A 85 -37.27 -7.55 42.05
CA SER A 85 -36.21 -7.50 43.06
C SER A 85 -35.43 -8.79 43.35
N SER A 86 -34.12 -8.58 43.66
CA SER A 86 -33.34 -8.94 44.87
C SER A 86 -33.16 -10.38 45.32
N SER A 87 -31.91 -10.74 45.57
CA SER A 87 -31.21 -11.17 46.80
C SER A 87 -29.99 -11.96 46.41
N GLY A 88 -28.79 -11.70 46.83
CA GLY A 88 -28.19 -11.71 48.14
C GLY A 88 -27.62 -13.09 48.47
N GLY A 89 -26.27 -13.25 48.51
CA GLY A 89 -25.66 -14.50 48.99
C GLY A 89 -24.12 -14.44 48.93
N ASP A 90 -23.54 -14.15 50.09
CA ASP A 90 -22.12 -14.23 50.43
C ASP A 90 -21.56 -15.67 50.35
N GLY A 91 -20.25 -15.78 50.10
CA GLY A 91 -19.61 -16.98 50.58
C GLY A 91 -18.25 -17.35 49.94
N SER A 92 -17.22 -16.84 50.52
CA SER A 92 -16.00 -17.56 50.94
C SER A 92 -14.91 -17.99 49.95
N THR A 93 -13.79 -17.37 50.13
CA THR A 93 -12.36 -17.69 49.85
C THR A 93 -11.98 -19.16 49.76
N SER A 94 -11.20 -19.49 48.73
CA SER A 94 -10.08 -20.43 48.89
C SER A 94 -8.98 -20.07 47.86
N THR A 95 -7.87 -19.59 48.41
CA THR A 95 -6.56 -19.42 47.80
C THR A 95 -5.95 -20.78 47.48
N THR A 96 -5.64 -21.04 46.21
CA THR A 96 -4.55 -21.90 45.81
C THR A 96 -3.71 -21.18 44.77
N GLY A 97 -2.50 -20.86 45.20
CA GLY A 97 -1.51 -20.21 44.33
C GLY A 97 -1.07 -21.18 43.25
N THR A 98 -1.18 -20.69 42.02
CA THR A 98 -0.42 -21.27 40.90
C THR A 98 0.38 -20.12 40.35
N THR A 99 1.69 -20.26 40.36
CA THR A 99 2.64 -19.37 39.70
C THR A 99 2.38 -19.43 38.21
N GLY A 100 1.56 -18.52 37.71
CA GLY A 100 1.35 -18.26 36.29
C GLY A 100 2.36 -17.21 35.86
N ASP A 101 3.07 -17.53 34.84
CA ASP A 101 3.90 -16.64 34.05
C ASP A 101 3.02 -15.42 33.62
N GLU A 102 3.28 -14.26 34.21
CA GLU A 102 2.62 -13.02 33.81
C GLU A 102 3.22 -12.61 32.46
N THR A 103 2.65 -13.09 31.38
CA THR A 103 2.73 -12.37 30.11
C THR A 103 1.99 -11.06 30.30
N THR A 104 2.74 -9.99 30.59
CA THR A 104 2.24 -8.62 30.54
C THR A 104 1.91 -8.27 29.09
N GLY A 105 0.76 -8.73 28.61
CA GLY A 105 0.17 -8.26 27.36
C GLY A 105 -0.08 -6.75 27.50
N SER A 106 0.34 -5.97 26.51
CA SER A 106 -0.05 -4.57 26.42
C SER A 106 -1.58 -4.47 26.47
N PRO A 107 -2.16 -3.44 27.11
CA PRO A 107 -3.60 -3.27 27.09
C PRO A 107 -4.11 -3.22 25.65
N VAL A 108 -5.18 -3.96 25.37
CA VAL A 108 -5.87 -3.95 24.08
C VAL A 108 -6.82 -2.75 24.07
N ASP A 109 -6.64 -1.87 23.10
CA ASP A 109 -7.50 -0.69 22.91
C ASP A 109 -8.79 -1.07 22.15
N ASP A 110 -9.85 -0.33 22.39
CA ASP A 110 -11.07 -0.44 21.59
C ASP A 110 -10.99 0.47 20.35
N CYS A 111 -10.79 -0.15 19.18
CA CYS A 111 -10.79 0.57 17.91
C CYS A 111 -12.15 1.19 17.53
N ALA A 112 -13.26 0.75 18.13
CA ALA A 112 -14.60 1.29 17.90
C ALA A 112 -14.85 2.59 18.68
N THR A 113 -14.07 2.87 19.73
CA THR A 113 -14.22 4.09 20.53
C THR A 113 -13.86 5.34 19.72
N GLN A 114 -14.87 6.16 19.44
CA GLN A 114 -14.64 7.43 18.76
C GLN A 114 -14.08 8.48 19.71
N SER A 115 -13.10 9.24 19.22
CA SER A 115 -12.56 10.39 19.92
C SER A 115 -13.46 11.62 19.74
N SER A 116 -13.48 12.50 20.75
CA SER A 116 -14.06 13.85 20.62
C SER A 116 -13.14 14.84 19.91
N LEU A 117 -11.87 14.47 19.67
CA LEU A 117 -10.89 15.29 18.96
C LEU A 117 -11.11 15.18 17.45
N THR A 118 -10.83 16.27 16.72
CA THR A 118 -10.86 16.27 15.27
C THR A 118 -9.67 15.48 14.68
N PRO A 119 -9.74 15.03 13.43
CA PRO A 119 -8.60 14.39 12.75
C PRO A 119 -7.32 15.21 12.82
N GLU A 120 -7.40 16.52 12.63
CA GLU A 120 -6.27 17.44 12.71
C GLU A 120 -5.67 17.49 14.13
N GLN A 121 -6.50 17.43 15.17
CA GLN A 121 -6.05 17.39 16.56
C GLN A 121 -5.38 16.06 16.90
N LEU A 122 -5.95 14.93 16.45
CA LEU A 122 -5.38 13.60 16.65
C LEU A 122 -4.01 13.45 15.99
N LEU A 123 -3.84 14.03 14.80
CA LEU A 123 -2.60 13.95 14.03
C LEU A 123 -1.59 15.04 14.36
N ALA A 124 -1.92 16.04 15.17
CA ALA A 124 -1.12 17.26 15.38
C ALA A 124 0.32 17.00 15.83
N GLY A 125 0.55 15.94 16.64
CA GLY A 125 1.87 15.58 17.16
C GLY A 125 2.76 14.79 16.18
N ILE A 126 2.26 14.39 15.00
CA ILE A 126 2.96 13.55 14.05
C ILE A 126 3.73 14.43 13.07
N ASP A 127 5.07 14.41 13.12
CA ASP A 127 5.93 15.17 12.23
C ASP A 127 6.41 14.36 11.03
N HIS A 128 6.42 13.02 11.13
CA HIS A 128 6.93 12.11 10.11
C HIS A 128 5.90 11.03 9.77
N ILE A 129 5.45 10.99 8.53
CA ILE A 129 4.59 9.93 8.00
C ILE A 129 5.43 9.09 7.03
N VAL A 130 5.60 7.82 7.38
CA VAL A 130 6.39 6.84 6.60
C VAL A 130 5.44 5.79 6.05
N VAL A 131 5.55 5.49 4.77
CA VAL A 131 4.75 4.47 4.09
C VAL A 131 5.67 3.43 3.46
N LEU A 132 5.44 2.17 3.76
CA LEU A 132 6.00 1.02 3.05
C LEU A 132 4.87 0.35 2.28
N MET A 133 4.96 0.33 0.96
CA MET A 133 4.00 -0.39 0.11
C MET A 133 4.66 -1.63 -0.47
N MET A 134 4.24 -2.78 0.03
CA MET A 134 4.65 -4.12 -0.42
C MET A 134 3.81 -4.56 -1.63
N GLU A 135 3.99 -5.79 -2.14
CA GLU A 135 3.36 -6.27 -3.36
C GLU A 135 2.54 -7.54 -3.20
N ASN A 136 1.36 -7.50 -3.77
CA ASN A 136 0.56 -8.58 -4.32
C ASN A 136 0.13 -9.66 -3.31
N ARG A 137 -0.50 -9.23 -2.18
CA ARG A 137 -1.10 -10.17 -1.22
C ARG A 137 -2.46 -9.67 -0.74
N SER A 138 -3.44 -10.58 -0.63
CA SER A 138 -4.74 -10.26 -0.04
C SER A 138 -4.70 -10.26 1.48
N PHE A 139 -5.69 -9.62 2.09
CA PHE A 139 -5.83 -9.63 3.55
C PHE A 139 -6.04 -11.05 4.08
N ASP A 140 -6.92 -11.83 3.48
CA ASP A 140 -7.17 -13.20 3.94
C ASP A 140 -5.99 -14.13 3.76
N HIS A 141 -5.22 -13.97 2.67
CA HIS A 141 -4.01 -14.75 2.45
C HIS A 141 -2.98 -14.56 3.58
N TYR A 142 -2.93 -13.35 4.19
CA TYR A 142 -1.97 -13.03 5.24
C TYR A 142 -2.55 -13.02 6.65
N PHE A 143 -3.76 -12.50 6.85
CA PHE A 143 -4.37 -12.34 8.17
C PHE A 143 -5.66 -13.13 8.39
N GLY A 144 -6.15 -13.86 7.38
CA GLY A 144 -7.35 -14.66 7.50
C GLY A 144 -7.29 -15.69 8.63
N SER A 145 -6.08 -16.20 8.95
CA SER A 145 -5.89 -17.18 10.03
C SER A 145 -6.11 -16.62 11.44
N LEU A 146 -6.09 -15.29 11.64
CA LEU A 146 -6.33 -14.70 12.95
C LEU A 146 -7.72 -15.07 13.50
N GLU A 147 -8.73 -15.21 12.64
CA GLU A 147 -10.05 -15.69 13.05
C GLU A 147 -10.10 -17.23 13.07
N VAL A 148 -9.85 -17.90 11.94
CA VAL A 148 -10.06 -19.34 11.79
C VAL A 148 -9.13 -20.20 12.64
N VAL A 149 -7.89 -19.75 12.90
CA VAL A 149 -6.91 -20.51 13.68
C VAL A 149 -6.80 -20.01 15.11
N GLU A 150 -6.82 -18.69 15.32
CA GLU A 150 -6.55 -18.09 16.62
C GLU A 150 -7.84 -17.65 17.35
N GLY A 151 -8.98 -17.62 16.66
CA GLY A 151 -10.27 -17.24 17.24
C GLY A 151 -10.36 -15.76 17.62
N GLN A 152 -9.56 -14.90 16.98
CA GLN A 152 -9.64 -13.45 17.19
C GLN A 152 -10.93 -12.89 16.59
N VAL A 153 -11.46 -11.82 17.19
CA VAL A 153 -12.68 -11.15 16.69
C VAL A 153 -12.25 -10.14 15.63
N ILE A 154 -12.07 -10.63 14.42
CA ILE A 154 -11.77 -9.84 13.22
C ILE A 154 -12.64 -10.34 12.05
N ASN A 155 -12.65 -9.61 10.94
CA ASN A 155 -13.28 -10.06 9.70
C ASN A 155 -12.27 -10.88 8.86
N GLY A 156 -11.89 -12.06 9.37
CA GLY A 156 -10.98 -13.02 8.77
C GLY A 156 -11.68 -14.20 8.12
N LEU A 157 -10.98 -15.32 7.94
CA LEU A 157 -11.54 -16.55 7.40
C LEU A 157 -12.25 -17.35 8.51
N THR A 158 -13.39 -17.97 8.17
CA THR A 158 -14.12 -18.89 9.05
C THR A 158 -13.70 -20.35 8.85
N GLY A 159 -13.11 -20.67 7.69
CA GLY A 159 -12.75 -22.03 7.26
C GLY A 159 -13.79 -22.71 6.37
N ASP A 160 -14.96 -22.08 6.20
CA ASP A 160 -16.06 -22.60 5.35
C ASP A 160 -15.99 -22.04 3.91
N GLU A 161 -15.10 -21.08 3.64
CA GLU A 161 -14.98 -20.43 2.33
C GLU A 161 -14.54 -21.40 1.25
N THR A 162 -15.17 -21.30 0.09
CA THR A 162 -14.89 -22.14 -1.06
C THR A 162 -14.93 -21.36 -2.36
N ASN A 163 -14.15 -21.79 -3.35
CA ASN A 163 -14.23 -21.35 -4.74
C ASN A 163 -14.36 -22.57 -5.64
N LEU A 164 -15.01 -22.43 -6.80
CA LEU A 164 -15.19 -23.53 -7.72
C LEU A 164 -13.99 -23.65 -8.67
N ASN A 165 -13.52 -24.88 -8.90
CA ASN A 165 -12.57 -25.15 -9.96
C ASN A 165 -13.26 -25.29 -11.33
N LEU A 166 -12.51 -25.61 -12.40
CA LEU A 166 -13.04 -25.79 -13.76
C LEU A 166 -14.04 -26.95 -13.90
N ASP A 167 -13.99 -27.92 -13.00
CA ASP A 167 -14.91 -29.08 -12.95
C ASP A 167 -16.13 -28.80 -12.03
N LEU A 168 -16.30 -27.56 -11.60
CA LEU A 168 -17.35 -27.10 -10.67
C LEU A 168 -17.29 -27.79 -9.30
N MET A 169 -16.12 -28.25 -8.89
CA MET A 169 -15.89 -28.82 -7.57
C MET A 169 -15.39 -27.72 -6.62
N PRO A 170 -15.91 -27.69 -5.36
CA PRO A 170 -15.48 -26.70 -4.39
C PRO A 170 -14.02 -26.96 -3.95
N VAL A 171 -13.23 -25.89 -3.89
CA VAL A 171 -11.90 -25.83 -3.31
C VAL A 171 -12.00 -24.95 -2.05
N SER A 172 -11.77 -25.53 -0.89
CA SER A 172 -11.82 -24.81 0.40
C SER A 172 -10.52 -24.06 0.63
N VAL A 173 -10.57 -23.08 1.53
CA VAL A 173 -9.39 -22.42 2.09
C VAL A 173 -8.54 -23.42 2.89
N PHE A 174 -7.22 -23.24 2.93
CA PHE A 174 -6.30 -24.13 3.63
C PHE A 174 -5.02 -23.39 4.05
N VAL A 175 -4.34 -23.89 5.09
CA VAL A 175 -3.01 -23.39 5.48
C VAL A 175 -2.00 -23.78 4.40
N THR A 176 -1.34 -22.79 3.81
CA THR A 176 -0.27 -23.03 2.82
C THR A 176 1.09 -23.02 3.47
N GLU A 177 1.96 -23.94 3.01
CA GLU A 177 3.40 -23.97 3.35
C GLU A 177 4.26 -23.43 2.20
N ASP A 178 3.63 -22.91 1.14
CA ASP A 178 4.33 -22.39 -0.03
C ASP A 178 4.70 -20.91 0.18
N PHE A 179 5.96 -20.65 0.47
CA PHE A 179 6.49 -19.30 0.68
C PHE A 179 6.89 -18.61 -0.63
N GLU A 180 6.85 -19.32 -1.75
CA GLU A 180 7.27 -18.87 -3.08
C GLU A 180 6.27 -19.30 -4.16
N PRO A 181 4.96 -19.02 -3.97
CA PRO A 181 3.92 -19.49 -4.86
C PRO A 181 4.11 -18.95 -6.29
N ALA A 182 3.59 -19.70 -7.27
CA ALA A 182 3.48 -19.17 -8.62
C ALA A 182 2.61 -17.91 -8.63
N ASP A 183 2.93 -16.95 -9.50
CA ASP A 183 2.26 -15.65 -9.60
C ASP A 183 0.82 -15.79 -10.16
N PRO A 184 -0.26 -15.62 -9.35
CA PRO A 184 -1.62 -15.76 -9.84
C PRO A 184 -2.01 -14.61 -10.81
N PRO A 185 -3.11 -14.73 -11.57
CA PRO A 185 -3.57 -13.66 -12.44
C PRO A 185 -4.22 -12.54 -11.62
N HIS A 186 -3.71 -11.31 -11.79
CA HIS A 186 -4.21 -10.11 -11.11
C HIS A 186 -4.29 -8.89 -12.03
N GLU A 187 -4.37 -9.13 -13.33
CA GLU A 187 -4.64 -8.10 -14.32
C GLU A 187 -6.09 -7.60 -14.19
N TRP A 188 -6.42 -6.45 -14.77
CA TRP A 188 -7.75 -5.84 -14.72
C TRP A 188 -8.89 -6.84 -15.00
N ASP A 189 -8.80 -7.58 -16.11
CA ASP A 189 -9.86 -8.51 -16.51
C ASP A 189 -9.97 -9.73 -15.58
N SER A 190 -8.85 -10.25 -15.08
CA SER A 190 -8.85 -11.38 -14.14
C SER A 190 -9.36 -10.98 -12.75
N CYS A 191 -9.03 -9.79 -12.28
CA CYS A 191 -9.58 -9.27 -11.02
C CYS A 191 -11.11 -9.16 -11.09
N HIS A 192 -11.64 -8.58 -12.17
CA HIS A 192 -13.09 -8.45 -12.35
C HIS A 192 -13.78 -9.81 -12.53
N SER A 193 -13.11 -10.79 -13.16
CA SER A 193 -13.59 -12.16 -13.25
C SER A 193 -13.61 -12.85 -11.89
N SER A 194 -12.58 -12.65 -11.06
CA SER A 194 -12.52 -13.19 -9.69
C SER A 194 -13.60 -12.58 -8.79
N PHE A 195 -13.84 -11.27 -8.92
CA PHE A 195 -14.91 -10.55 -8.21
C PHE A 195 -16.30 -11.04 -8.59
N ASN A 196 -16.55 -11.34 -9.86
CA ASN A 196 -17.81 -11.84 -10.39
C ASN A 196 -19.05 -11.15 -9.77
N LEU A 197 -19.12 -9.82 -9.92
CA LEU A 197 -20.24 -8.98 -9.41
C LEU A 197 -20.46 -9.05 -7.89
N GLY A 198 -19.44 -9.39 -7.11
CA GLY A 198 -19.49 -9.47 -5.65
C GLY A 198 -19.60 -10.87 -5.07
N GLU A 199 -19.65 -11.89 -5.92
CA GLU A 199 -19.67 -13.29 -5.48
C GLU A 199 -18.30 -13.79 -5.02
N ASN A 200 -17.21 -13.12 -5.39
CA ASN A 200 -15.82 -13.46 -5.05
C ASN A 200 -15.47 -14.94 -5.30
N ASN A 201 -15.99 -15.51 -6.38
CA ASN A 201 -15.93 -16.95 -6.62
C ASN A 201 -15.16 -17.36 -7.89
N GLY A 202 -14.42 -16.43 -8.52
CA GLY A 202 -13.67 -16.68 -9.74
C GLY A 202 -12.15 -16.91 -9.56
N PHE A 203 -11.62 -16.86 -8.36
CA PHE A 203 -10.16 -16.92 -8.09
C PHE A 203 -9.52 -18.23 -8.55
N VAL A 204 -10.06 -19.36 -8.11
CA VAL A 204 -9.56 -20.70 -8.50
C VAL A 204 -9.67 -20.90 -10.01
N PHE A 205 -10.77 -20.44 -10.60
CA PHE A 205 -11.00 -20.53 -12.05
C PHE A 205 -9.95 -19.73 -12.84
N GLU A 206 -9.68 -18.47 -12.45
CA GLU A 206 -8.70 -17.64 -13.12
C GLU A 206 -7.27 -18.18 -12.95
N ASN A 207 -6.92 -18.66 -11.75
CA ASN A 207 -5.60 -19.24 -11.50
C ASN A 207 -5.40 -20.54 -12.28
N GLU A 208 -6.40 -21.43 -12.36
CA GLU A 208 -6.33 -22.65 -13.13
C GLU A 208 -6.13 -22.39 -14.64
N LYS A 209 -6.67 -21.29 -15.15
CA LYS A 209 -6.46 -20.87 -16.55
C LYS A 209 -5.02 -20.39 -16.81
N LYS A 210 -4.40 -19.71 -15.85
CA LYS A 210 -3.01 -19.23 -15.94
C LYS A 210 -2.02 -20.37 -15.65
N HIS A 211 -2.30 -21.16 -14.63
CA HIS A 211 -1.46 -22.22 -14.09
C HIS A 211 -2.24 -23.54 -13.98
N PRO A 212 -2.39 -24.31 -15.08
CA PRO A 212 -3.14 -25.56 -15.08
C PRO A 212 -2.62 -26.56 -14.04
N GLY A 213 -3.53 -27.06 -13.19
CA GLY A 213 -3.22 -27.97 -12.08
C GLY A 213 -2.86 -27.26 -10.77
N PHE A 214 -2.80 -25.91 -10.74
CA PHE A 214 -2.47 -25.12 -9.56
C PHE A 214 -3.60 -24.16 -9.15
N GLY A 215 -4.81 -24.35 -9.66
CA GLY A 215 -5.95 -23.49 -9.36
C GLY A 215 -6.19 -23.27 -7.88
N ALA A 216 -6.03 -24.31 -7.07
CA ALA A 216 -6.25 -24.28 -5.63
C ALA A 216 -5.27 -23.37 -4.84
N GLN A 217 -4.09 -23.06 -5.38
CA GLN A 217 -3.04 -22.28 -4.70
C GLN A 217 -3.56 -20.98 -4.12
N VAL A 218 -4.47 -20.30 -4.81
CA VAL A 218 -4.98 -18.97 -4.41
C VAL A 218 -5.90 -19.00 -3.19
N MET A 219 -6.36 -20.19 -2.76
CA MET A 219 -7.16 -20.41 -1.55
C MET A 219 -6.30 -20.65 -0.30
N GLY A 220 -4.99 -20.74 -0.46
CA GLY A 220 -4.05 -20.90 0.63
C GLY A 220 -3.93 -19.62 1.47
N TYR A 221 -3.81 -19.77 2.79
CA TYR A 221 -3.50 -18.67 3.71
C TYR A 221 -2.33 -19.01 4.63
N HIS A 222 -1.61 -17.98 5.06
CA HIS A 222 -0.50 -18.11 6.00
C HIS A 222 -0.97 -18.03 7.44
N ILE A 223 -0.11 -18.54 8.34
CA ILE A 223 -0.31 -18.52 9.80
C ILE A 223 0.80 -17.68 10.47
N ARG A 224 0.67 -17.43 11.76
CA ARG A 224 1.58 -16.61 12.57
C ARG A 224 3.05 -17.02 12.45
N GLU A 225 3.34 -18.32 12.41
CA GLU A 225 4.69 -18.86 12.28
C GLU A 225 5.35 -18.49 10.94
N HIS A 226 4.55 -18.29 9.90
CA HIS A 226 5.03 -17.91 8.57
C HIS A 226 5.31 -16.41 8.47
N LEU A 227 4.54 -15.59 9.18
CA LEU A 227 4.54 -14.12 9.12
C LEU A 227 4.76 -13.47 10.51
N PRO A 228 5.81 -13.89 11.26
CA PRO A 228 5.94 -13.53 12.67
C PRO A 228 6.00 -12.02 12.91
N VAL A 229 6.63 -11.24 12.02
CA VAL A 229 6.76 -9.79 12.18
C VAL A 229 5.42 -9.10 11.95
N LEU A 230 4.69 -9.41 10.88
CA LEU A 230 3.38 -8.80 10.59
C LEU A 230 2.38 -9.11 11.70
N TYR A 231 2.31 -10.36 12.17
CA TYR A 231 1.44 -10.74 13.27
C TYR A 231 1.83 -10.05 14.58
N GLY A 232 3.13 -9.98 14.87
CA GLY A 232 3.61 -9.26 16.05
C GLY A 232 3.31 -7.76 16.00
N LEU A 233 3.29 -7.15 14.82
CA LEU A 233 2.88 -5.76 14.63
C LEU A 233 1.36 -5.60 14.75
N ALA A 234 0.56 -6.52 14.19
CA ALA A 234 -0.89 -6.51 14.34
C ALA A 234 -1.34 -6.67 15.79
N ASP A 235 -0.69 -7.55 16.57
CA ASP A 235 -0.95 -7.71 18.00
C ASP A 235 -0.70 -6.44 18.82
N ASN A 236 0.16 -5.56 18.34
CA ASN A 236 0.65 -4.41 19.10
C ASN A 236 0.24 -3.06 18.55
N TYR A 237 -0.44 -3.01 17.40
CA TYR A 237 -0.86 -1.76 16.74
C TYR A 237 -2.24 -1.93 16.11
N THR A 238 -2.67 -0.98 15.28
CA THR A 238 -3.97 -1.05 14.63
C THR A 238 -3.88 -1.82 13.31
N LEU A 239 -4.50 -3.01 13.27
CA LEU A 239 -4.75 -3.76 12.05
C LEU A 239 -5.93 -3.14 11.29
N CYS A 240 -5.74 -2.75 10.04
CA CYS A 240 -6.79 -2.16 9.21
C CYS A 240 -7.50 -3.26 8.40
N GLN A 241 -8.47 -3.95 9.00
CA GLN A 241 -9.14 -5.10 8.37
C GLN A 241 -10.05 -4.74 7.18
N ARG A 242 -10.19 -3.46 6.86
CA ARG A 242 -10.94 -2.95 5.70
C ARG A 242 -10.12 -1.98 4.86
N TRP A 243 -8.82 -2.22 4.74
CA TRP A 243 -7.98 -1.52 3.77
C TRP A 243 -8.10 -2.21 2.42
N HIS A 244 -8.62 -1.50 1.43
CA HIS A 244 -8.82 -1.99 0.08
C HIS A 244 -7.78 -1.43 -0.88
N ALA A 245 -7.37 -2.23 -1.86
CA ALA A 245 -6.73 -1.69 -3.05
C ALA A 245 -7.65 -0.66 -3.69
N SER A 246 -7.10 0.43 -4.23
CA SER A 246 -7.93 1.54 -4.72
C SER A 246 -8.71 1.20 -5.98
N VAL A 247 -8.22 0.25 -6.78
CA VAL A 247 -8.90 -0.23 -7.98
C VAL A 247 -8.75 -1.74 -8.12
N MET A 248 -9.69 -2.35 -8.82
CA MET A 248 -9.71 -3.77 -9.14
C MET A 248 -8.83 -4.05 -10.34
N GLY A 249 -7.51 -4.05 -10.13
CA GLY A 249 -6.52 -4.17 -11.20
C GLY A 249 -5.10 -4.37 -10.67
N PRO A 250 -4.11 -4.33 -11.57
CA PRO A 250 -2.72 -4.66 -11.26
C PRO A 250 -2.01 -3.55 -10.47
N THR A 251 -0.73 -3.81 -10.17
CA THR A 251 0.18 -3.00 -9.36
C THR A 251 0.20 -1.51 -9.71
N TRP A 252 0.45 -1.13 -10.99
CA TRP A 252 0.70 0.28 -11.30
C TRP A 252 -0.52 1.17 -11.12
N PRO A 253 -1.74 0.83 -11.57
CA PRO A 253 -2.93 1.58 -11.23
C PRO A 253 -3.06 1.83 -9.72
N ASN A 254 -2.88 0.81 -8.89
CA ASN A 254 -2.99 0.93 -7.43
C ASN A 254 -1.88 1.81 -6.83
N ARG A 255 -0.63 1.67 -7.25
CA ARG A 255 0.46 2.55 -6.84
C ARG A 255 0.26 4.00 -7.30
N TYR A 256 -0.36 4.23 -8.47
CA TYR A 256 -0.76 5.58 -8.87
C TYR A 256 -1.76 6.20 -7.90
N TYR A 257 -2.72 5.43 -7.37
CA TYR A 257 -3.65 5.94 -6.36
C TYR A 257 -2.93 6.33 -5.07
N MET A 258 -1.90 5.60 -4.66
CA MET A 258 -1.06 5.99 -3.51
C MET A 258 -0.30 7.30 -3.77
N HIS A 259 0.25 7.49 -4.98
CA HIS A 259 1.07 8.67 -5.29
C HIS A 259 0.25 9.88 -5.78
N ALA A 260 -0.92 9.65 -6.41
CA ALA A 260 -1.66 10.68 -7.14
C ALA A 260 -3.18 10.65 -6.89
N CYS A 261 -3.67 9.72 -6.09
CA CYS A 261 -5.10 9.47 -5.83
C CYS A 261 -5.92 9.27 -7.13
N SER A 262 -5.26 8.84 -8.20
CA SER A 262 -5.86 8.53 -9.50
C SER A 262 -4.85 7.82 -10.39
N SER A 263 -5.28 6.84 -11.18
CA SER A 263 -4.46 6.26 -12.25
C SER A 263 -4.55 7.04 -13.57
N GLY A 264 -5.40 8.10 -13.63
CA GLY A 264 -5.66 8.85 -14.86
C GLY A 264 -6.28 7.97 -15.96
N GLY A 265 -7.15 7.03 -15.58
CA GLY A 265 -7.78 6.07 -16.48
C GLY A 265 -6.89 4.88 -16.86
N GLY A 266 -5.69 4.73 -16.25
CA GLY A 266 -4.78 3.61 -16.49
C GLY A 266 -5.29 2.32 -15.82
N LYS A 267 -5.34 1.22 -16.57
CA LYS A 267 -5.79 -0.12 -16.14
C LYS A 267 -4.69 -1.18 -16.20
N THR A 268 -3.50 -0.80 -16.59
CA THR A 268 -2.38 -1.72 -16.82
C THR A 268 -1.09 -1.12 -16.29
N ASN A 269 -0.07 -1.96 -16.11
CA ASN A 269 1.28 -1.52 -15.75
C ASN A 269 1.92 -0.76 -16.92
N PHE A 270 1.65 0.56 -16.96
CA PHE A 270 2.15 1.45 -18.00
C PHE A 270 2.42 2.87 -17.47
N PRO A 271 3.50 3.56 -17.92
CA PRO A 271 3.84 4.90 -17.48
C PRO A 271 2.72 5.91 -17.69
N ASN A 272 2.48 6.78 -16.70
CA ASN A 272 1.59 7.93 -16.80
C ASN A 272 2.32 9.22 -16.39
N PRO A 273 2.95 9.94 -17.33
CA PRO A 273 3.80 11.10 -17.02
C PRO A 273 3.03 12.39 -16.75
N PHE A 274 1.69 12.36 -16.75
CA PHE A 274 0.88 13.59 -16.70
C PHE A 274 0.12 13.80 -15.40
N LEU A 275 0.24 12.88 -14.45
CA LEU A 275 -0.47 12.99 -13.17
C LEU A 275 0.17 14.04 -12.25
N LYS A 276 -0.67 14.86 -11.62
CA LYS A 276 -0.26 15.64 -10.46
C LYS A 276 -0.23 14.71 -9.23
N THR A 277 0.82 14.78 -8.45
CA THR A 277 1.10 13.83 -7.36
C THR A 277 1.11 14.49 -5.99
N LEU A 278 1.08 13.68 -4.93
CA LEU A 278 1.29 14.14 -3.54
C LEU A 278 2.62 14.88 -3.38
N TRP A 279 3.66 14.52 -4.14
CA TRP A 279 4.96 15.19 -4.15
C TRP A 279 4.86 16.66 -4.54
N HIS A 280 4.02 16.98 -5.53
CA HIS A 280 3.73 18.37 -5.90
C HIS A 280 3.03 19.11 -4.77
N ARG A 281 2.07 18.46 -4.08
CA ARG A 281 1.35 19.06 -2.95
C ARG A 281 2.26 19.30 -1.76
N CYS A 282 3.19 18.39 -1.49
CA CYS A 282 4.21 18.58 -0.46
C CYS A 282 5.09 19.81 -0.77
N ASP A 283 5.57 19.94 -2.00
CA ASP A 283 6.38 21.10 -2.40
C ASP A 283 5.61 22.43 -2.31
N GLU A 284 4.36 22.44 -2.80
CA GLU A 284 3.48 23.60 -2.72
C GLU A 284 3.23 24.06 -1.27
N ALA A 285 3.23 23.13 -0.32
CA ALA A 285 3.02 23.39 1.11
C ALA A 285 4.33 23.52 1.92
N GLY A 286 5.49 23.40 1.29
CA GLY A 286 6.78 23.44 1.98
C GLY A 286 7.04 22.22 2.88
N ILE A 287 6.39 21.08 2.62
CA ILE A 287 6.54 19.82 3.34
C ILE A 287 7.71 19.04 2.75
N THR A 288 8.67 18.69 3.62
CA THR A 288 9.81 17.87 3.18
C THR A 288 9.35 16.45 2.86
N SER A 289 9.84 15.91 1.74
CA SER A 289 9.42 14.58 1.30
C SER A 289 10.52 13.83 0.57
N ARG A 290 10.55 12.48 0.69
CA ARG A 290 11.60 11.64 0.10
C ARG A 290 11.09 10.24 -0.21
N ILE A 291 11.68 9.63 -1.25
CA ILE A 291 11.46 8.24 -1.66
C ILE A 291 12.77 7.48 -1.45
N TYR A 292 12.71 6.40 -0.68
CA TYR A 292 13.77 5.41 -0.53
C TYR A 292 13.38 4.13 -1.25
N PHE A 293 14.33 3.32 -1.64
CA PHE A 293 14.04 2.12 -2.43
C PHE A 293 15.11 1.03 -2.25
N GLY A 294 14.71 -0.23 -2.46
CA GLY A 294 15.60 -1.39 -2.35
C GLY A 294 16.52 -1.57 -3.55
N ASP A 295 15.99 -1.55 -4.76
CA ASP A 295 16.76 -1.76 -6.00
C ASP A 295 16.45 -0.71 -7.08
N VAL A 296 15.23 -0.61 -7.59
CA VAL A 296 14.84 0.39 -8.60
C VAL A 296 13.63 1.17 -8.08
N PRO A 297 13.69 2.52 -8.01
CA PRO A 297 12.54 3.28 -7.52
C PRO A 297 11.40 3.21 -8.54
N TRP A 298 10.21 2.79 -8.08
CA TRP A 298 9.04 2.61 -8.93
C TRP A 298 8.67 3.87 -9.72
N VAL A 299 8.81 5.03 -9.10
CA VAL A 299 8.47 6.33 -9.71
C VAL A 299 9.30 6.65 -10.97
N THR A 300 10.46 6.03 -11.16
CA THR A 300 11.30 6.30 -12.34
C THR A 300 10.73 5.74 -13.63
N GLY A 301 10.06 4.59 -13.55
CA GLY A 301 9.32 4.03 -14.69
C GLY A 301 7.92 4.62 -14.82
N ALA A 302 7.25 4.83 -13.68
CA ALA A 302 5.86 5.26 -13.65
C ALA A 302 5.66 6.74 -14.05
N PHE A 303 6.56 7.62 -13.61
CA PHE A 303 6.50 9.07 -13.84
C PHE A 303 7.72 9.60 -14.62
N PRO A 304 8.00 9.10 -15.82
CA PRO A 304 9.27 9.34 -16.51
C PRO A 304 9.55 10.79 -16.88
N LEU A 305 8.55 11.69 -16.84
CA LEU A 305 8.69 13.09 -17.25
C LEU A 305 8.32 14.08 -16.14
N ILE A 306 8.28 13.65 -14.86
CA ILE A 306 7.89 14.52 -13.76
C ILE A 306 9.11 14.86 -12.88
N PRO A 307 9.80 16.01 -13.11
CA PRO A 307 11.00 16.39 -12.35
C PRO A 307 10.76 16.49 -10.83
N THR A 308 9.58 16.96 -10.42
CA THR A 308 9.19 17.06 -9.01
C THR A 308 9.27 15.70 -8.31
N VAL A 309 8.76 14.65 -8.96
CA VAL A 309 8.82 13.28 -8.39
C VAL A 309 10.26 12.77 -8.32
N TRP A 310 11.04 13.00 -9.37
CA TRP A 310 12.44 12.59 -9.43
C TRP A 310 13.31 13.29 -8.40
N SER A 311 13.01 14.56 -8.07
CA SER A 311 13.73 15.30 -7.04
C SER A 311 13.54 14.76 -5.63
N LYS A 312 12.60 13.81 -5.43
CA LYS A 312 12.33 13.17 -4.14
C LYS A 312 13.13 11.90 -3.90
N LEU A 313 13.80 11.41 -4.92
CA LEU A 313 14.72 10.27 -4.75
C LEU A 313 15.84 10.68 -3.79
N ALA A 314 16.12 9.81 -2.84
CA ALA A 314 17.16 10.05 -1.85
C ALA A 314 18.52 10.31 -2.54
N ASP A 315 19.28 11.22 -1.97
CA ASP A 315 20.47 11.86 -2.52
C ASP A 315 21.35 11.01 -3.43
N ASP A 316 21.97 11.67 -4.43
CA ASP A 316 22.91 11.12 -5.41
C ASP A 316 22.31 10.23 -6.50
N TYR A 317 20.98 10.07 -6.54
CA TYR A 317 20.36 9.65 -7.77
C TYR A 317 20.52 10.81 -8.79
N ASN A 318 21.72 10.94 -9.33
CA ASN A 318 22.03 11.89 -10.40
C ASN A 318 21.32 11.44 -11.67
N GLY A 319 20.00 11.67 -11.71
CA GLY A 319 19.05 11.21 -12.69
C GLY A 319 19.67 10.93 -14.05
N PHE A 320 19.24 9.86 -14.71
CA PHE A 320 19.56 9.45 -16.07
C PHE A 320 20.83 8.61 -16.31
N SER A 321 21.65 8.34 -15.34
CA SER A 321 22.68 7.33 -15.51
C SER A 321 22.37 6.12 -14.65
N PHE A 322 21.61 5.18 -15.20
CA PHE A 322 21.43 3.85 -14.62
C PHE A 322 22.76 3.06 -14.47
N ASN A 323 23.84 3.59 -15.02
CA ASN A 323 25.20 3.10 -14.74
C ASN A 323 25.71 3.48 -13.34
N SER A 324 24.99 4.31 -12.60
CA SER A 324 25.25 4.55 -11.18
C SER A 324 24.41 3.65 -10.27
N LEU A 325 24.06 2.44 -10.71
CA LEU A 325 23.79 1.30 -9.80
C LEU A 325 24.97 1.06 -8.83
N SER A 326 26.06 1.84 -8.98
CA SER A 326 27.14 1.97 -8.01
C SER A 326 26.79 2.85 -6.81
N ASN A 327 25.64 3.52 -6.80
CA ASN A 327 25.25 4.22 -5.59
C ASN A 327 24.49 3.25 -4.68
N PRO A 328 25.15 2.80 -3.62
CA PRO A 328 24.62 1.72 -2.84
C PRO A 328 23.42 2.20 -2.06
N ASN A 329 22.23 1.62 -2.38
CA ASN A 329 21.34 1.33 -1.32
C ASN A 329 20.71 2.54 -0.65
N THR A 330 19.67 3.06 -1.27
CA THR A 330 18.89 4.12 -0.62
C THR A 330 18.20 3.62 0.66
N LEU A 331 17.99 2.31 0.85
CA LEU A 331 17.62 1.76 2.15
C LEU A 331 18.73 2.00 3.20
N GLN A 332 20.00 1.95 2.85
CA GLN A 332 21.04 2.35 3.79
C GLN A 332 20.91 3.82 4.18
N ARG A 333 20.61 4.70 3.22
CA ARG A 333 20.34 6.11 3.52
C ARG A 333 19.12 6.31 4.41
N PHE A 334 18.06 5.54 4.19
CA PHE A 334 16.90 5.53 5.10
C PHE A 334 17.32 5.16 6.53
N PHE A 335 18.13 4.13 6.67
CA PHE A 335 18.62 3.71 7.99
C PHE A 335 19.51 4.76 8.65
N ASP A 336 20.38 5.42 7.87
CA ASP A 336 21.24 6.50 8.37
C ASP A 336 20.40 7.71 8.78
N ASP A 337 19.36 8.06 8.02
CA ASP A 337 18.43 9.13 8.35
C ASP A 337 17.58 8.80 9.61
N CYS A 338 17.18 7.53 9.79
CA CYS A 338 16.56 7.06 11.04
C CYS A 338 17.51 7.23 12.24
N ASP A 339 18.75 6.74 12.11
CA ASP A 339 19.74 6.75 13.18
C ASP A 339 20.11 8.22 13.58
N ALA A 340 20.09 9.14 12.61
CA ALA A 340 20.38 10.56 12.82
C ALA A 340 19.14 11.41 13.21
N GLY A 341 17.93 10.87 13.11
CA GLY A 341 16.68 11.63 13.30
C GLY A 341 16.39 12.65 12.18
N ASN A 342 16.83 12.38 10.96
CA ASN A 342 16.74 13.29 9.81
C ASN A 342 15.64 12.87 8.80
N LEU A 343 14.63 12.13 9.27
CA LEU A 343 13.51 11.74 8.39
C LEU A 343 12.73 12.96 7.90
N PRO A 344 12.31 12.99 6.62
CA PRO A 344 11.41 14.04 6.13
C PRO A 344 10.00 13.89 6.70
N ASN A 345 9.14 14.89 6.47
CA ASN A 345 7.75 14.84 6.91
C ASN A 345 6.95 13.75 6.21
N PHE A 346 7.22 13.50 4.92
CA PHE A 346 6.59 12.44 4.16
C PHE A 346 7.66 11.55 3.50
N THR A 347 7.58 10.27 3.79
CA THR A 347 8.51 9.23 3.30
C THR A 347 7.73 8.09 2.65
N VAL A 348 8.15 7.69 1.46
CA VAL A 348 7.73 6.43 0.84
C VAL A 348 8.94 5.52 0.68
N ILE A 349 8.76 4.24 0.96
CA ILE A 349 9.77 3.21 0.81
C ILE A 349 9.26 2.19 -0.21
N ASP A 350 9.99 2.05 -1.31
CA ASP A 350 9.80 0.94 -2.25
C ASP A 350 10.65 -0.26 -1.80
N PRO A 351 10.12 -1.47 -1.72
CA PRO A 351 10.90 -2.68 -1.47
C PRO A 351 11.85 -2.96 -2.63
N GLY A 352 12.66 -3.99 -2.51
CA GLY A 352 13.46 -4.51 -3.64
C GLY A 352 12.61 -5.44 -4.50
N PHE A 353 12.24 -4.99 -5.70
CA PHE A 353 11.38 -5.70 -6.66
C PHE A 353 12.03 -6.96 -7.28
N THR A 354 13.23 -7.28 -6.86
CA THR A 354 13.90 -8.53 -7.21
C THR A 354 14.18 -9.43 -6.00
N SER A 355 13.58 -9.11 -4.82
CA SER A 355 13.97 -9.87 -3.61
C SER A 355 12.98 -9.88 -2.45
N ASN A 356 12.47 -8.72 -1.99
CA ASN A 356 11.86 -8.62 -0.67
C ASN A 356 10.56 -7.82 -0.62
N ASP A 357 9.86 -7.77 -1.73
CA ASP A 357 8.59 -7.08 -1.94
C ASP A 357 7.35 -7.92 -1.58
N ASP A 358 7.52 -9.21 -1.29
CA ASP A 358 6.47 -10.23 -1.08
C ASP A 358 5.72 -10.67 -2.34
N HIS A 359 6.01 -10.08 -3.52
CA HIS A 359 5.38 -10.51 -4.76
C HIS A 359 5.61 -12.01 -5.01
N PRO A 360 4.62 -12.80 -5.41
CA PRO A 360 4.86 -14.16 -5.95
C PRO A 360 5.81 -14.11 -7.16
N SER A 361 6.90 -14.81 -7.23
CA SER A 361 7.38 -15.91 -6.41
C SER A 361 8.55 -15.54 -5.49
N HIS A 362 8.59 -14.35 -4.92
CA HIS A 362 9.62 -14.01 -3.94
C HIS A 362 9.27 -14.64 -2.58
N ASN A 363 10.32 -15.01 -1.83
CA ASN A 363 10.16 -15.64 -0.53
C ASN A 363 9.70 -14.63 0.52
N ILE A 364 8.54 -14.86 1.11
CA ILE A 364 7.91 -13.96 2.10
C ILE A 364 8.74 -13.72 3.37
N GLN A 365 9.69 -14.59 3.70
CA GLN A 365 10.58 -14.37 4.85
C GLN A 365 11.47 -13.14 4.65
N LEU A 366 11.83 -12.82 3.40
CA LEU A 366 12.60 -11.61 3.09
C LEU A 366 11.77 -10.34 3.30
N GLY A 367 10.49 -10.36 2.95
CA GLY A 367 9.57 -9.26 3.26
C GLY A 367 9.41 -9.08 4.76
N GLN A 368 9.25 -10.17 5.53
CA GLN A 368 9.21 -10.11 7.00
C GLN A 368 10.49 -9.48 7.59
N ILE A 369 11.66 -9.83 7.06
CA ILE A 369 12.94 -9.24 7.48
C ILE A 369 13.00 -7.75 7.12
N LEU A 370 12.57 -7.36 5.92
CA LEU A 370 12.52 -5.96 5.50
C LEU A 370 11.61 -5.14 6.42
N ILE A 371 10.36 -5.57 6.60
CA ILE A 371 9.36 -4.91 7.44
C ILE A 371 9.88 -4.73 8.87
N GLY A 372 10.39 -5.81 9.47
CA GLY A 372 10.92 -5.77 10.83
C GLY A 372 12.14 -4.86 10.96
N THR A 373 13.00 -4.81 9.94
CA THR A 373 14.21 -3.96 9.95
C THR A 373 13.83 -2.48 9.84
N ILE A 374 12.87 -2.13 8.99
CA ILE A 374 12.32 -0.78 8.86
C ILE A 374 11.67 -0.37 10.19
N TYR A 375 10.76 -1.18 10.72
CA TYR A 375 10.11 -0.92 12.00
C TYR A 375 11.13 -0.67 13.13
N LYS A 376 12.09 -1.57 13.31
CA LYS A 376 13.11 -1.43 14.38
C LYS A 376 13.99 -0.19 14.18
N SER A 377 14.29 0.18 12.95
CA SER A 377 15.05 1.39 12.67
C SER A 377 14.27 2.65 13.03
N LEU A 378 12.96 2.69 12.73
CA LEU A 378 12.07 3.77 13.15
C LEU A 378 11.89 3.80 14.67
N ALA A 379 11.68 2.65 15.28
CA ALA A 379 11.46 2.50 16.72
C ALA A 379 12.66 2.92 17.58
N GLN A 380 13.87 2.86 17.02
CA GLN A 380 15.11 3.32 17.67
C GLN A 380 15.53 4.74 17.27
N SER A 381 14.80 5.35 16.32
CA SER A 381 15.09 6.71 15.85
C SER A 381 14.77 7.76 16.93
N PRO A 382 15.59 8.83 17.06
CA PRO A 382 15.29 9.98 17.94
C PRO A 382 13.93 10.62 17.67
N VAL A 383 13.37 10.45 16.48
CA VAL A 383 12.08 11.03 16.05
C VAL A 383 10.90 10.05 16.18
N TRP A 384 11.11 8.87 16.77
CA TRP A 384 10.04 7.87 16.95
C TRP A 384 8.77 8.45 17.55
N ASN A 385 8.87 9.25 18.62
CA ASN A 385 7.72 9.80 19.32
C ASN A 385 6.82 10.72 18.47
N LYS A 386 7.25 11.06 17.25
CA LYS A 386 6.53 11.90 16.29
C LYS A 386 6.32 11.20 14.94
N THR A 387 6.51 9.90 14.89
CA THR A 387 6.46 9.10 13.67
C THR A 387 5.19 8.27 13.60
N LEU A 388 4.53 8.33 12.45
CA LEU A 388 3.47 7.42 12.02
C LEU A 388 4.00 6.56 10.87
N PHE A 389 3.92 5.24 11.01
CA PHE A 389 4.35 4.29 9.99
C PHE A 389 3.16 3.48 9.49
N ILE A 390 2.97 3.45 8.19
CA ILE A 390 1.90 2.70 7.52
C ILE A 390 2.55 1.62 6.67
N ILE A 391 2.21 0.36 6.93
CA ILE A 391 2.49 -0.76 6.05
C ILE A 391 1.21 -1.06 5.28
N THR A 392 1.30 -1.19 3.97
CA THR A 392 0.20 -1.68 3.13
C THR A 392 0.75 -2.44 1.93
N TYR A 393 -0.13 -3.08 1.19
CA TYR A 393 0.16 -3.78 -0.06
C TYR A 393 -0.58 -3.06 -1.19
N ASP A 394 -0.06 -3.13 -2.40
CA ASP A 394 -0.62 -2.41 -3.55
C ASP A 394 -1.93 -3.04 -4.04
N GLU A 395 -1.97 -4.38 -4.15
CA GLU A 395 -3.16 -5.12 -4.53
C GLU A 395 -3.08 -6.59 -4.06
N HIS A 396 -4.13 -7.39 -4.31
CA HIS A 396 -4.33 -8.71 -3.71
C HIS A 396 -3.51 -9.85 -4.34
N GLY A 397 -2.79 -9.62 -5.46
CA GLY A 397 -1.95 -10.61 -6.13
C GLY A 397 -2.70 -11.81 -6.74
N GLY A 398 -4.00 -11.69 -6.95
CA GLY A 398 -4.83 -12.81 -7.39
C GLY A 398 -5.17 -13.83 -6.30
N PHE A 399 -4.74 -13.62 -5.05
CA PHE A 399 -5.12 -14.44 -3.90
C PHE A 399 -6.53 -14.11 -3.42
N TYR A 400 -7.20 -15.13 -2.90
CA TYR A 400 -8.56 -15.04 -2.41
C TYR A 400 -8.72 -14.05 -1.26
N ASP A 401 -9.83 -13.32 -1.28
CA ASP A 401 -10.36 -12.54 -0.17
C ASP A 401 -11.87 -12.71 -0.15
N HIS A 402 -12.43 -13.06 1.01
CA HIS A 402 -13.85 -13.37 1.13
C HIS A 402 -14.73 -12.12 1.08
N VAL A 403 -14.19 -10.93 1.40
CA VAL A 403 -14.97 -9.69 1.48
C VAL A 403 -15.13 -9.05 0.11
N PRO A 404 -16.36 -8.89 -0.40
CA PRO A 404 -16.59 -8.17 -1.64
C PRO A 404 -16.11 -6.70 -1.53
N PRO A 405 -15.27 -6.22 -2.46
CA PRO A 405 -14.84 -4.85 -2.46
C PRO A 405 -16.01 -3.85 -2.57
N PRO A 406 -16.02 -2.80 -1.75
CA PRO A 406 -17.04 -1.75 -1.81
C PRO A 406 -16.82 -0.81 -3.00
N LYS A 407 -17.78 0.07 -3.22
CA LYS A 407 -17.62 1.22 -4.12
C LYS A 407 -17.20 2.46 -3.35
N THR A 408 -16.55 3.35 -4.09
CA THR A 408 -16.18 4.69 -3.64
C THR A 408 -16.46 5.69 -4.76
N ILE A 409 -16.19 6.96 -4.54
CA ILE A 409 -16.28 7.97 -5.60
C ILE A 409 -14.99 8.00 -6.43
N ASP A 410 -15.12 8.21 -7.72
CA ASP A 410 -13.99 8.49 -8.60
C ASP A 410 -14.40 9.49 -9.70
N GLY A 411 -13.43 10.16 -10.34
CA GLY A 411 -13.66 11.00 -11.51
C GLY A 411 -14.07 10.19 -12.76
N GLU A 412 -13.75 8.90 -12.77
CA GLU A 412 -14.04 7.93 -13.83
C GLU A 412 -14.94 6.82 -13.28
N PRO A 413 -16.18 6.63 -13.76
CA PRO A 413 -17.13 5.66 -13.19
C PRO A 413 -16.62 4.21 -13.14
N GLU A 414 -15.75 3.80 -14.05
CA GLU A 414 -15.15 2.47 -14.07
C GLU A 414 -14.21 2.23 -12.87
N PHE A 415 -13.72 3.29 -12.23
CA PHE A 415 -12.79 3.25 -11.10
C PHE A 415 -13.48 3.46 -9.75
N GLU A 416 -14.82 3.58 -9.73
CA GLU A 416 -15.60 3.59 -8.47
C GLU A 416 -15.54 2.26 -7.73
N GLN A 417 -15.36 1.14 -8.44
CA GLN A 417 -15.21 -0.17 -7.83
C GLN A 417 -13.80 -0.31 -7.27
N MET A 418 -13.70 -0.40 -5.92
CA MET A 418 -12.43 -0.67 -5.25
C MET A 418 -11.96 -2.11 -5.53
N GLY A 419 -10.68 -2.36 -5.30
CA GLY A 419 -10.09 -3.69 -5.33
C GLY A 419 -10.30 -4.46 -4.02
N PHE A 420 -9.83 -5.71 -3.99
CA PHE A 420 -9.89 -6.58 -2.82
C PHE A 420 -9.09 -5.99 -1.66
N ARG A 421 -9.35 -6.49 -0.45
CA ARG A 421 -8.61 -6.09 0.74
C ARG A 421 -7.15 -6.49 0.62
N VAL A 422 -6.31 -5.64 1.19
CA VAL A 422 -4.87 -5.88 1.30
C VAL A 422 -4.43 -5.77 2.76
N PRO A 423 -3.35 -6.44 3.17
CA PRO A 423 -2.81 -6.29 4.51
C PRO A 423 -2.42 -4.82 4.76
N ALA A 424 -2.87 -4.25 5.89
CA ALA A 424 -2.44 -2.91 6.29
C ALA A 424 -2.40 -2.76 7.80
N ILE A 425 -1.34 -2.13 8.31
CA ILE A 425 -1.13 -1.84 9.73
C ILE A 425 -0.70 -0.39 9.89
N VAL A 426 -1.37 0.33 10.78
CA VAL A 426 -0.96 1.66 11.21
C VAL A 426 -0.19 1.54 12.51
N ILE A 427 1.03 2.09 12.55
CA ILE A 427 2.05 1.86 13.57
C ILE A 427 2.56 3.21 14.07
N GLY A 428 2.73 3.35 15.37
CA GLY A 428 3.32 4.54 15.96
C GLY A 428 3.15 4.61 17.47
N PRO A 429 3.85 5.53 18.14
CA PRO A 429 3.78 5.65 19.60
C PRO A 429 2.43 6.15 20.11
N THR A 430 1.65 6.80 19.25
CA THR A 430 0.31 7.31 19.56
C THR A 430 -0.82 6.46 18.99
N VAL A 431 -0.49 5.37 18.32
CA VAL A 431 -1.46 4.47 17.65
C VAL A 431 -2.09 3.52 18.67
N ARG A 432 -3.39 3.25 18.51
CA ARG A 432 -4.15 2.26 19.30
C ARG A 432 -3.49 0.89 19.23
N ARG A 433 -3.59 0.14 20.31
CA ARG A 433 -2.88 -1.12 20.51
C ARG A 433 -3.80 -2.32 20.38
N GLY A 434 -3.36 -3.32 19.61
CA GLY A 434 -3.95 -4.66 19.58
C GLY A 434 -5.40 -4.71 19.16
N CYS A 435 -5.83 -3.84 18.25
CA CYS A 435 -7.20 -3.78 17.78
C CYS A 435 -7.32 -3.77 16.26
N ALA A 436 -8.45 -4.25 15.74
CA ALA A 436 -8.77 -4.22 14.32
C ALA A 436 -9.74 -3.07 14.01
N SER A 437 -9.38 -2.21 13.05
CA SER A 437 -10.20 -1.09 12.62
C SER A 437 -11.16 -1.50 11.51
N ASP A 438 -12.45 -1.15 11.70
CA ASP A 438 -13.53 -1.33 10.71
C ASP A 438 -13.68 -0.15 9.73
N VAL A 439 -12.86 0.87 9.86
CA VAL A 439 -12.89 2.01 8.95
C VAL A 439 -12.44 1.55 7.57
N GLN A 440 -13.22 1.91 6.55
CA GLN A 440 -12.88 1.64 5.16
C GLN A 440 -11.76 2.56 4.72
N PHE A 441 -10.57 2.01 4.55
CA PHE A 441 -9.40 2.68 4.01
C PHE A 441 -9.09 2.23 2.58
N GLU A 442 -8.29 3.02 1.90
CA GLU A 442 -7.70 2.74 0.60
C GLU A 442 -6.35 3.47 0.43
N HIS A 443 -5.69 3.35 -0.72
CA HIS A 443 -4.41 4.04 -0.92
C HIS A 443 -4.53 5.57 -0.90
N CYS A 444 -5.67 6.16 -1.29
CA CYS A 444 -5.94 7.59 -1.14
C CYS A 444 -6.00 8.04 0.33
N SER A 445 -6.20 7.12 1.28
CA SER A 445 -6.19 7.42 2.72
C SER A 445 -4.83 7.98 3.18
N ILE A 446 -3.74 7.61 2.50
CA ILE A 446 -2.41 8.20 2.73
C ILE A 446 -2.43 9.69 2.38
N GLY A 447 -2.96 10.05 1.22
CA GLY A 447 -3.12 11.45 0.81
C GLY A 447 -4.07 12.23 1.73
N ALA A 448 -5.20 11.62 2.12
CA ALA A 448 -6.13 12.20 3.09
C ALA A 448 -5.46 12.47 4.44
N THR A 449 -4.61 11.54 4.92
CA THR A 449 -3.84 11.72 6.16
C THR A 449 -2.86 12.89 6.06
N LEU A 450 -2.14 13.02 4.95
CA LEU A 450 -1.26 14.18 4.69
C LEU A 450 -2.06 15.48 4.66
N MET A 451 -3.24 15.47 4.05
CA MET A 451 -4.13 16.63 3.99
C MET A 451 -4.57 17.07 5.40
N ARG A 452 -5.02 16.13 6.24
CA ARG A 452 -5.42 16.43 7.62
C ARG A 452 -4.26 16.89 8.49
N ARG A 453 -3.09 16.24 8.35
CA ARG A 453 -1.93 16.55 9.19
C ARG A 453 -1.20 17.83 8.78
N PHE A 454 -0.97 18.04 7.49
CA PHE A 454 -0.12 19.11 7.00
C PHE A 454 -0.87 20.21 6.24
N GLY A 455 -2.18 20.10 6.07
CA GLY A 455 -2.98 21.10 5.37
C GLY A 455 -2.71 21.20 3.88
N ILE A 456 -2.16 20.13 3.24
CA ILE A 456 -1.96 20.12 1.80
C ILE A 456 -3.32 20.12 1.09
N ALA A 457 -3.41 20.79 -0.07
CA ALA A 457 -4.65 20.80 -0.84
C ALA A 457 -4.90 19.41 -1.47
N PRO A 458 -6.15 18.94 -1.55
CA PRO A 458 -6.46 17.67 -2.19
C PRO A 458 -6.09 17.68 -3.67
N LEU A 459 -5.77 16.52 -4.22
CA LEU A 459 -5.51 16.31 -5.64
C LEU A 459 -6.83 16.23 -6.43
N ASN A 460 -7.82 15.58 -5.84
CA ASN A 460 -9.16 15.36 -6.40
C ASN A 460 -10.18 15.11 -5.28
N GLN A 461 -11.44 14.90 -5.67
CA GLN A 461 -12.53 14.63 -4.72
C GLN A 461 -12.34 13.33 -3.96
N ARG A 462 -11.83 12.27 -4.60
CA ARG A 462 -11.59 10.98 -3.94
C ARG A 462 -10.61 11.13 -2.77
N MET A 463 -9.50 11.87 -2.94
CA MET A 463 -8.58 12.19 -1.85
C MET A 463 -9.25 13.00 -0.73
N ALA A 464 -10.11 13.96 -1.08
CA ALA A 464 -10.78 14.82 -0.11
C ALA A 464 -11.78 14.06 0.78
N GLU A 465 -12.40 13.01 0.23
CA GLU A 465 -13.45 12.21 0.88
C GLU A 465 -12.97 10.87 1.44
N ALA A 466 -11.76 10.40 1.06
CA ALA A 466 -11.18 9.20 1.63
C ALA A 466 -10.99 9.36 3.15
N ALA A 467 -11.23 8.27 3.89
CA ALA A 467 -10.92 8.22 5.31
C ALA A 467 -9.42 8.38 5.52
N ASP A 468 -9.03 9.23 6.47
CA ASP A 468 -7.65 9.33 6.96
C ASP A 468 -7.43 8.40 8.17
N VAL A 469 -6.17 8.16 8.55
CA VAL A 469 -5.85 7.21 9.62
C VAL A 469 -5.91 7.80 11.03
N SER A 470 -6.53 8.97 11.23
CA SER A 470 -6.67 9.59 12.56
C SER A 470 -7.47 8.73 13.54
N SER A 471 -8.43 7.93 13.03
CA SER A 471 -9.19 6.97 13.85
C SER A 471 -8.31 5.89 14.50
N CYS A 472 -7.13 5.63 13.95
CA CYS A 472 -6.15 4.72 14.52
C CYS A 472 -5.35 5.35 15.68
N ILE A 473 -5.49 6.65 15.94
CA ILE A 473 -4.78 7.33 17.04
C ILE A 473 -5.56 7.18 18.34
N ASN A 474 -4.88 6.79 19.40
CA ASN A 474 -5.42 6.82 20.76
C ASN A 474 -5.22 8.23 21.36
N PRO A 475 -6.29 8.95 21.72
CA PRO A 475 -6.17 10.30 22.30
C PRO A 475 -5.29 10.36 23.55
N ASP A 476 -5.33 9.30 24.37
CA ASP A 476 -4.58 9.24 25.63
C ASP A 476 -3.06 9.11 25.42
N TYR A 477 -2.64 8.63 24.23
CA TYR A 477 -1.23 8.47 23.88
C TYR A 477 -0.61 9.72 23.25
N ILE A 478 -1.40 10.77 22.97
CA ILE A 478 -0.89 12.01 22.37
C ILE A 478 0.10 12.70 23.32
N ASP A 479 -0.25 12.78 24.60
CA ASP A 479 0.58 13.39 25.64
C ASP A 479 1.50 12.38 26.34
N ASP A 480 1.26 11.08 26.16
CA ASP A 480 2.06 9.97 26.71
C ASP A 480 2.38 8.94 25.61
N PRO A 481 3.26 9.24 24.66
CA PRO A 481 3.62 8.34 23.56
C PRO A 481 4.19 7.01 24.06
N GLN A 482 3.61 5.91 23.59
CA GLN A 482 3.92 4.58 24.08
C GLN A 482 5.25 4.03 23.52
N PRO A 483 6.04 3.32 24.33
CA PRO A 483 7.28 2.73 23.86
C PRO A 483 7.04 1.68 22.77
N PRO A 484 7.99 1.48 21.84
CA PRO A 484 7.84 0.50 20.78
C PRO A 484 7.92 -0.93 21.36
N PRO A 485 6.93 -1.80 21.07
CA PRO A 485 6.98 -3.20 21.46
C PRO A 485 8.07 -3.98 20.70
N PRO A 486 8.54 -5.11 21.23
CA PRO A 486 9.39 -6.02 20.48
C PRO A 486 8.60 -6.66 19.33
N VAL A 487 9.32 -7.13 18.31
CA VAL A 487 8.76 -7.99 17.26
C VAL A 487 9.43 -9.37 17.32
N PRO A 488 8.71 -10.44 16.94
CA PRO A 488 9.26 -11.78 16.89
C PRO A 488 10.43 -11.89 15.90
N LEU A 489 11.31 -12.87 16.14
CA LEU A 489 12.45 -13.15 15.27
C LEU A 489 12.04 -13.92 14.02
N VAL A 490 12.55 -13.53 12.87
CA VAL A 490 12.48 -14.30 11.64
C VAL A 490 13.66 -15.28 11.59
N HIS A 491 13.38 -16.56 11.40
CA HIS A 491 14.40 -17.59 11.22
C HIS A 491 14.61 -17.87 9.74
N ALA A 492 15.79 -17.55 9.20
CA ALA A 492 16.04 -17.69 7.77
C ALA A 492 17.44 -18.29 7.47
N SER A 493 17.56 -18.99 6.33
CA SER A 493 18.82 -19.49 5.80
C SER A 493 19.39 -18.51 4.79
N VAL A 494 20.60 -18.01 5.05
CA VAL A 494 21.29 -17.07 4.15
C VAL A 494 21.55 -17.69 2.78
N SER A 495 21.96 -18.96 2.74
CA SER A 495 22.25 -19.65 1.46
C SER A 495 20.99 -19.81 0.61
N THR A 496 19.83 -20.14 1.21
CA THR A 496 18.54 -20.25 0.50
C THR A 496 18.12 -18.90 -0.05
N ILE A 497 18.15 -17.86 0.78
CA ILE A 497 17.81 -16.49 0.37
C ILE A 497 18.65 -16.03 -0.81
N LEU A 498 19.98 -16.07 -0.68
CA LEU A 498 20.88 -15.56 -1.72
C LEU A 498 20.83 -16.37 -3.02
N ALA A 499 20.39 -17.62 -2.95
CA ALA A 499 20.19 -18.44 -4.13
C ALA A 499 19.06 -17.92 -5.04
N GLN A 500 18.10 -17.16 -4.52
CA GLN A 500 16.91 -16.68 -5.23
C GLN A 500 16.98 -15.21 -5.60
N VAL A 501 17.64 -14.40 -4.78
CA VAL A 501 17.73 -12.95 -4.93
C VAL A 501 18.28 -12.54 -6.30
N GLY A 502 17.57 -11.62 -6.97
CA GLY A 502 17.95 -11.08 -8.28
C GLY A 502 17.73 -12.02 -9.47
N ARG A 503 17.02 -13.14 -9.29
CA ARG A 503 16.72 -14.09 -10.40
C ARG A 503 15.49 -13.69 -11.19
N THR A 504 14.49 -13.17 -10.53
CA THR A 504 13.22 -12.73 -11.08
C THR A 504 12.95 -11.29 -10.67
N THR A 505 12.01 -10.62 -11.30
CA THR A 505 11.50 -9.33 -10.88
C THR A 505 9.99 -9.36 -10.92
N SER A 506 9.37 -8.73 -9.94
CA SER A 506 7.93 -8.50 -9.89
C SER A 506 7.48 -7.36 -10.82
N GLN A 507 8.42 -6.51 -11.25
CA GLN A 507 8.16 -5.29 -12.01
C GLN A 507 8.92 -5.32 -13.34
N GLU A 508 8.62 -6.30 -14.24
CA GLU A 508 9.32 -6.42 -15.54
C GLU A 508 9.22 -5.11 -16.35
N GLU A 509 8.03 -4.47 -16.34
CA GLU A 509 7.79 -3.22 -17.05
C GLU A 509 8.61 -2.06 -16.47
N LEU A 510 8.79 -2.00 -15.14
CA LEU A 510 9.62 -1.01 -14.47
C LEU A 510 11.07 -1.13 -14.90
N PHE A 511 11.64 -2.33 -14.79
CA PHE A 511 13.04 -2.58 -15.17
C PHE A 511 13.28 -2.28 -16.64
N LEU A 512 12.32 -2.62 -17.50
CA LEU A 512 12.36 -2.31 -18.92
C LEU A 512 12.31 -0.80 -19.18
N ALA A 513 11.39 -0.07 -18.51
CA ALA A 513 11.25 1.38 -18.64
C ALA A 513 12.47 2.13 -18.10
N ALA A 514 13.01 1.64 -16.99
CA ALA A 514 14.22 2.16 -16.38
C ALA A 514 15.50 1.81 -17.16
N GLY A 515 15.43 0.96 -18.18
CA GLY A 515 16.60 0.51 -18.94
C GLY A 515 17.55 -0.38 -18.14
N VAL A 516 17.09 -0.97 -17.05
CA VAL A 516 17.86 -1.87 -16.20
C VAL A 516 17.80 -3.29 -16.75
N THR A 517 18.95 -3.94 -16.83
CA THR A 517 19.08 -5.34 -17.27
C THR A 517 19.43 -6.21 -16.06
N LEU A 518 18.71 -7.32 -15.88
CA LEU A 518 18.98 -8.30 -14.83
C LEU A 518 20.19 -9.18 -15.19
N ASP A 519 21.35 -8.53 -15.41
CA ASP A 519 22.59 -9.21 -15.70
C ASP A 519 23.30 -9.70 -14.42
N GLU A 520 24.47 -10.31 -14.57
CA GLU A 520 25.24 -10.84 -13.44
C GLU A 520 25.75 -9.73 -12.51
N ALA A 521 26.05 -8.54 -13.04
CA ALA A 521 26.53 -7.41 -12.24
C ALA A 521 25.40 -6.88 -11.35
N PHE A 522 24.19 -6.72 -11.93
CA PHE A 522 22.98 -6.34 -11.18
C PHE A 522 22.67 -7.36 -10.08
N ARG A 523 22.66 -8.67 -10.40
CA ARG A 523 22.41 -9.73 -9.40
C ARG A 523 23.39 -9.70 -8.23
N LYS A 524 24.68 -9.50 -8.51
CA LYS A 524 25.70 -9.36 -7.47
C LYS A 524 25.47 -8.14 -6.59
N GLN A 525 25.03 -7.04 -7.18
CA GLN A 525 24.70 -5.83 -6.42
C GLN A 525 23.52 -6.08 -5.50
N VAL A 526 22.39 -6.63 -6.01
CA VAL A 526 21.21 -6.93 -5.20
C VAL A 526 21.53 -7.94 -4.09
N GLN A 527 22.35 -8.97 -4.37
CA GLN A 527 22.81 -9.90 -3.34
C GLN A 527 23.63 -9.22 -2.24
N ALA A 528 24.51 -8.27 -2.62
CA ALA A 528 25.28 -7.50 -1.65
C ALA A 528 24.38 -6.59 -0.80
N ASP A 529 23.35 -5.99 -1.39
CA ASP A 529 22.38 -5.15 -0.69
C ASP A 529 21.51 -5.98 0.27
N THR A 530 21.06 -7.14 -0.19
CA THR A 530 20.36 -8.10 0.66
C THR A 530 21.21 -8.54 1.85
N LEU A 531 22.50 -8.83 1.64
CA LEU A 531 23.39 -9.17 2.75
C LEU A 531 23.53 -8.02 3.76
N ARG A 532 23.61 -6.77 3.32
CA ARG A 532 23.65 -5.61 4.21
C ARG A 532 22.36 -5.50 5.04
N LEU A 533 21.19 -5.71 4.40
CA LEU A 533 19.90 -5.76 5.08
C LEU A 533 19.88 -6.87 6.15
N LEU A 534 20.31 -8.09 5.78
CA LEU A 534 20.35 -9.23 6.70
C LEU A 534 21.27 -8.97 7.90
N VAL A 535 22.44 -8.38 7.69
CA VAL A 535 23.38 -8.00 8.77
C VAL A 535 22.74 -6.98 9.71
N ARG A 536 22.06 -5.96 9.16
CA ARG A 536 21.33 -4.97 9.97
C ARG A 536 20.18 -5.62 10.74
N ALA A 537 19.39 -6.47 10.09
CA ALA A 537 18.29 -7.22 10.71
C ALA A 537 18.76 -8.05 11.91
N GLN A 538 19.88 -8.75 11.74
CA GLN A 538 20.48 -9.52 12.84
C GLN A 538 20.95 -8.62 13.99
N LYS A 539 21.61 -7.50 13.66
CA LYS A 539 22.06 -6.52 14.67
C LYS A 539 20.89 -5.90 15.45
N LEU A 540 19.76 -5.66 14.79
CA LEU A 540 18.55 -5.11 15.41
C LEU A 540 17.69 -6.17 16.12
N GLY A 541 18.07 -7.44 16.08
CA GLY A 541 17.29 -8.52 16.68
C GLY A 541 15.98 -8.82 15.94
N VAL A 542 15.96 -8.63 14.62
CA VAL A 542 14.82 -8.96 13.75
C VAL A 542 14.96 -10.35 13.16
N ALA A 543 16.18 -10.77 12.84
CA ALA A 543 16.43 -12.04 12.18
C ALA A 543 17.47 -12.88 12.94
N HIS A 544 17.23 -14.20 12.98
CA HIS A 544 18.21 -15.20 13.33
C HIS A 544 18.63 -15.95 12.07
N LEU A 545 19.85 -15.66 11.62
CA LEU A 545 20.37 -16.16 10.35
C LEU A 545 21.17 -17.45 10.55
N ARG A 546 20.87 -18.46 9.73
CA ARG A 546 21.64 -19.71 9.63
C ARG A 546 22.45 -19.68 8.32
N PRO A 547 23.61 -20.31 8.29
CA PRO A 547 24.44 -20.42 7.06
C PRO A 547 23.69 -21.03 5.89
#